data_3b3e2d6a8b3bb6339e54ef64d8fb3bf0
#
_entry.id   3b3e2d6a8b3bb6339e54ef64d8fb3bf0
#
_cell.length_a   1.000
_cell.length_b   1.000
_cell.length_c   1.000
_cell.angle_alpha   90.00
_cell.angle_beta   90.00
_cell.angle_gamma   90.00
#
_symmetry.space_group_name_H-M   'P 1'
#
loop_
_entity.id
_entity.type
_entity.pdbx_description
1 polymer ?
#
loop_
_entity_poly.entity_id
_entity_poly.type
_entity_poly.pdbx_seq_one_letter_code
_entity_poly.pdbx_strand_id
1 'polypeptide(L)'
;MVKKNVLVKSDLRKNLPDAAAFLRELADKIETGQVTLVQGGQEVVIDLPETISFELEYYEQPKKRGLKKQLEIELEWSEGGKKHKSVTLG
;
A
#
# COMPACT_ATOMS: atom_id res chain seq x y z
N MET A 1 0.18 -21.57 -7.16
CA MET A 1 0.06 -20.32 -6.39
C MET A 1 1.22 -19.39 -6.71
N VAL A 2 0.92 -18.17 -7.12
CA VAL A 2 1.94 -17.21 -7.52
C VAL A 2 2.47 -16.49 -6.30
N LYS A 3 3.79 -16.46 -6.16
CA LYS A 3 4.42 -15.78 -5.05
C LYS A 3 4.42 -14.27 -5.27
N LYS A 4 4.19 -13.55 -4.19
CA LYS A 4 4.31 -12.10 -4.16
C LYS A 4 5.79 -11.71 -4.31
N ASN A 5 6.07 -10.76 -5.19
CA ASN A 5 7.42 -10.24 -5.38
C ASN A 5 7.54 -8.90 -4.62
N VAL A 6 8.23 -8.91 -3.49
CA VAL A 6 8.41 -7.71 -2.67
C VAL A 6 9.63 -6.94 -3.17
N LEU A 7 9.39 -5.74 -3.72
CA LEU A 7 10.45 -4.90 -4.26
C LEU A 7 11.07 -3.98 -3.20
N VAL A 8 10.24 -3.47 -2.30
CA VAL A 8 10.69 -2.57 -1.23
C VAL A 8 9.96 -2.95 0.05
N LYS A 9 10.70 -3.02 1.14
CA LYS A 9 10.10 -3.28 2.45
C LYS A 9 10.90 -2.53 3.51
N SER A 10 10.19 -1.88 4.41
CA SER A 10 10.79 -1.19 5.56
C SER A 10 9.94 -1.46 6.79
N ASP A 11 10.60 -1.82 7.88
CA ASP A 11 9.96 -2.07 9.16
C ASP A 11 10.80 -1.37 10.22
N LEU A 12 10.43 -0.16 10.55
CA LEU A 12 11.17 0.69 11.46
C LEU A 12 10.28 1.18 12.59
N ARG A 13 10.89 1.41 13.74
CA ARG A 13 10.21 2.08 14.83
C ARG A 13 10.26 3.58 14.60
N LYS A 14 9.10 4.22 14.70
CA LYS A 14 8.96 5.67 14.58
C LYS A 14 8.08 6.19 15.69
N ASN A 15 8.36 7.40 16.16
CA ASN A 15 7.41 8.08 17.03
C ASN A 15 6.20 8.55 16.20
N LEU A 16 5.12 8.91 16.88
CA LEU A 16 3.89 9.29 16.18
C LEU A 16 4.04 10.51 15.27
N PRO A 17 4.70 11.60 15.69
CA PRO A 17 4.88 12.74 14.80
C PRO A 17 5.63 12.39 13.52
N ASP A 18 6.68 11.58 13.62
CA ASP A 18 7.45 11.17 12.44
C ASP A 18 6.64 10.26 11.51
N ALA A 19 5.87 9.33 12.10
CA ALA A 19 4.99 8.47 11.31
C ALA A 19 3.93 9.31 10.59
N ALA A 20 3.33 10.27 11.28
CA ALA A 20 2.33 11.15 10.70
C ALA A 20 2.93 12.00 9.57
N ALA A 21 4.13 12.54 9.77
CA ALA A 21 4.80 13.33 8.75
C ALA A 21 5.08 12.52 7.48
N PHE A 22 5.54 11.28 7.65
CA PHE A 22 5.76 10.38 6.53
C PHE A 22 4.46 10.10 5.77
N LEU A 23 3.37 9.85 6.48
CA LEU A 23 2.08 9.59 5.85
C LEU A 23 1.54 10.81 5.09
N ARG A 24 1.76 12.02 5.62
CA ARG A 24 1.37 13.25 4.91
C ARG A 24 2.16 13.41 3.61
N GLU A 25 3.45 13.15 3.66
CA GLU A 25 4.29 13.21 2.47
C GLU A 25 3.87 12.16 1.45
N LEU A 26 3.59 10.94 1.91
CA LEU A 26 3.09 9.89 1.04
C LEU A 26 1.75 10.27 0.41
N ALA A 27 0.85 10.85 1.20
CA ALA A 27 -0.45 11.31 0.69
C ALA A 27 -0.28 12.34 -0.42
N ASP A 28 0.64 13.29 -0.25
CA ASP A 28 0.92 14.30 -1.29
C ASP A 28 1.40 13.66 -2.59
N LYS A 29 2.27 12.64 -2.48
CA LYS A 29 2.76 11.93 -3.66
C LYS A 29 1.65 11.14 -4.34
N ILE A 30 0.80 10.50 -3.56
CA ILE A 30 -0.36 9.75 -4.08
C ILE A 30 -1.26 10.66 -4.92
N GLU A 31 -1.49 11.88 -4.47
CA GLU A 31 -2.31 12.85 -5.21
C GLU A 31 -1.73 13.17 -6.59
N THR A 32 -0.42 13.12 -6.75
CA THR A 32 0.20 13.35 -8.06
C THR A 32 0.03 12.18 -9.02
N GLY A 33 -0.38 11.01 -8.52
CA GLY A 33 -0.51 9.80 -9.31
C GLY A 33 0.77 9.00 -9.44
N GLN A 34 1.86 9.43 -8.82
CA GLN A 34 3.13 8.72 -8.89
C GLN A 34 3.85 8.76 -7.55
N VAL A 35 4.30 7.60 -7.10
CA VAL A 35 5.09 7.46 -5.87
C VAL A 35 6.41 6.81 -6.22
N THR A 36 7.52 7.42 -5.78
CA THR A 36 8.85 6.86 -5.95
C THR A 36 9.37 6.42 -4.58
N LEU A 37 9.74 5.15 -4.47
CA LEU A 37 10.34 4.59 -3.26
C LEU A 37 11.82 4.39 -3.48
N VAL A 38 12.63 4.88 -2.54
CA VAL A 38 14.08 4.77 -2.60
C VAL A 38 14.57 3.99 -1.39
N GLN A 39 15.34 2.94 -1.63
CA GLN A 39 15.91 2.13 -0.56
C GLN A 39 17.25 1.54 -0.99
N GLY A 40 18.31 1.85 -0.25
CA GLY A 40 19.63 1.25 -0.49
C GLY A 40 20.14 1.41 -1.91
N GLY A 41 19.97 2.58 -2.52
CA GLY A 41 20.39 2.82 -3.89
C GLY A 41 19.43 2.30 -4.95
N GLN A 42 18.38 1.61 -4.54
CA GLN A 42 17.32 1.14 -5.43
C GLN A 42 16.19 2.16 -5.48
N GLU A 43 15.69 2.40 -6.66
CA GLU A 43 14.55 3.29 -6.86
C GLU A 43 13.42 2.54 -7.56
N VAL A 44 12.24 2.59 -6.99
CA VAL A 44 11.05 1.98 -7.58
C VAL A 44 10.02 3.10 -7.83
N VAL A 45 9.66 3.28 -9.07
CA VAL A 45 8.66 4.28 -9.48
C VAL A 45 7.32 3.56 -9.64
N ILE A 46 6.33 4.02 -8.91
CA ILE A 46 4.99 3.42 -8.90
C ILE A 46 4.03 4.41 -9.53
N ASP A 47 3.40 4.01 -10.63
CA ASP A 47 2.34 4.79 -11.27
C ASP A 47 1.00 4.29 -10.78
N LEU A 48 0.20 5.21 -10.26
CA LEU A 48 -1.09 4.89 -9.68
C LEU A 48 -2.20 5.15 -10.70
N PRO A 49 -3.17 4.23 -10.82
CA PRO A 49 -4.35 4.49 -11.67
C PRO A 49 -5.28 5.51 -11.00
N GLU A 50 -6.27 5.99 -11.73
CA GLU A 50 -7.22 6.97 -11.20
C GLU A 50 -8.01 6.45 -10.00
N THR A 51 -8.32 5.17 -10.01
CA THR A 51 -9.07 4.55 -8.92
C THR A 51 -8.33 3.32 -8.43
N ILE A 52 -8.37 3.14 -7.14
CA ILE A 52 -7.72 2.02 -6.46
C ILE A 52 -8.68 1.41 -5.46
N SER A 53 -8.37 0.20 -5.03
CA SER A 53 -9.01 -0.39 -3.87
C SER A 53 -8.28 0.09 -2.64
N PHE A 54 -9.02 0.66 -1.70
CA PHE A 54 -8.45 1.20 -0.46
C PHE A 54 -9.00 0.43 0.71
N GLU A 55 -8.13 -0.20 1.50
CA GLU A 55 -8.52 -0.98 2.66
C GLU A 55 -7.91 -0.40 3.91
N LEU A 56 -8.74 -0.29 4.94
CA LEU A 56 -8.31 0.09 6.29
C LEU A 56 -8.79 -1.00 7.24
N GLU A 57 -7.86 -1.60 7.95
CA GLU A 57 -8.18 -2.67 8.87
C GLU A 57 -7.50 -2.43 10.22
N TYR A 58 -8.26 -2.63 11.29
CA TYR A 58 -7.71 -2.63 12.64
C TYR A 58 -8.04 -3.97 13.29
N TYR A 59 -7.06 -4.61 13.89
CA TYR A 59 -7.31 -5.83 14.63
C TYR A 59 -6.49 -5.90 15.91
N GLU A 60 -6.97 -6.74 16.82
CA GLU A 60 -6.30 -7.05 18.06
C GLU A 60 -6.09 -8.56 18.14
N GLN A 61 -4.93 -8.97 18.57
CA GLN A 61 -4.57 -10.39 18.65
C GLN A 61 -3.91 -10.69 20.00
N PRO A 62 -4.51 -11.59 20.80
CA PRO A 62 -3.87 -12.01 22.03
C PRO A 62 -2.55 -12.72 21.75
N LYS A 63 -1.55 -12.40 22.55
CA LYS A 63 -0.25 -13.07 22.53
C LYS A 63 0.02 -13.65 23.91
N LYS A 64 1.06 -14.47 24.02
CA LYS A 64 1.46 -15.03 25.34
C LYS A 64 1.69 -13.92 26.35
N ARG A 65 2.20 -12.78 25.92
CA ARG A 65 2.45 -11.62 26.76
C ARG A 65 1.78 -10.40 26.15
N GLY A 66 0.55 -10.17 26.57
CA GLY A 66 -0.16 -8.97 26.18
C GLY A 66 -0.99 -9.12 24.93
N LEU A 67 -1.24 -7.99 24.28
CA LEU A 67 -2.16 -7.87 23.17
C LEU A 67 -1.47 -7.12 22.04
N LYS A 68 -1.39 -7.76 20.89
CA LYS A 68 -0.88 -7.10 19.69
C LYS A 68 -2.00 -6.30 19.05
N LYS A 69 -1.73 -5.05 18.70
CA LYS A 69 -2.68 -4.18 18.03
C LYS A 69 -2.08 -3.73 16.70
N GLN A 70 -2.87 -3.74 15.65
CA GLN A 70 -2.38 -3.36 14.32
C GLN A 70 -3.42 -2.61 13.52
N LEU A 71 -3.00 -1.46 13.00
CA LEU A 71 -3.77 -0.67 12.06
C LEU A 71 -3.07 -0.76 10.71
N GLU A 72 -3.77 -1.29 9.71
CA GLU A 72 -3.22 -1.46 8.36
C GLU A 72 -3.96 -0.59 7.35
N ILE A 73 -3.19 0.00 6.44
CA ILE A 73 -3.72 0.74 5.31
C ILE A 73 -3.13 0.12 4.06
N GLU A 74 -3.99 -0.26 3.12
CA GLU A 74 -3.57 -0.97 1.92
C GLU A 74 -4.19 -0.33 0.69
N LEU A 75 -3.34 -0.03 -0.30
CA LEU A 75 -3.75 0.46 -1.60
C LEU A 75 -3.45 -0.63 -2.62
N GLU A 76 -4.44 -1.05 -3.37
CA GLU A 76 -4.31 -2.18 -4.28
C GLU A 76 -4.92 -1.89 -5.63
N TRP A 77 -4.26 -2.35 -6.69
CA TRP A 77 -4.76 -2.29 -8.07
C TRP A 77 -4.09 -3.39 -8.87
N SER A 78 -4.64 -3.68 -10.04
CA SER A 78 -4.11 -4.70 -10.92
C SER A 78 -3.86 -4.15 -12.31
N GLU A 79 -2.82 -4.63 -12.97
CA GLU A 79 -2.48 -4.29 -14.34
C GLU A 79 -2.51 -5.53 -15.21
N GLY A 80 -2.84 -5.36 -16.49
CA GLY A 80 -2.76 -6.42 -17.49
C GLY A 80 -3.69 -7.59 -17.28
N GLY A 81 -4.64 -7.46 -16.36
CA GLY A 81 -5.63 -8.49 -16.13
C GLY A 81 -6.65 -8.54 -17.25
N LYS A 82 -7.44 -9.61 -17.27
CA LYS A 82 -8.54 -9.71 -18.20
C LYS A 82 -9.56 -8.62 -17.91
N LYS A 83 -9.78 -7.79 -18.90
CA LYS A 83 -10.86 -6.82 -18.81
C LYS A 83 -12.19 -7.55 -18.86
N HIS A 84 -13.08 -7.19 -17.97
CA HIS A 84 -14.44 -7.69 -18.09
C HIS A 84 -15.03 -7.16 -19.38
N LYS A 85 -15.43 -8.09 -20.24
CA LYS A 85 -16.10 -7.69 -21.47
C LYS A 85 -17.48 -7.16 -21.12
N SER A 86 -17.76 -5.96 -21.55
CA SER A 86 -19.11 -5.43 -21.39
C SER A 86 -20.07 -6.22 -22.25
N VAL A 87 -21.28 -6.42 -21.77
CA VAL A 87 -22.32 -7.07 -22.52
C VAL A 87 -22.96 -6.04 -23.44
N THR A 88 -23.00 -6.36 -24.72
CA THR A 88 -23.70 -5.53 -25.69
C THR A 88 -24.92 -6.25 -26.21
N LEU A 89 -25.98 -5.51 -26.43
CA LEU A 89 -27.18 -6.06 -27.03
C LEU A 89 -27.08 -6.00 -28.55
N GLY A 90 -27.27 -7.12 -29.15
CA GLY A 90 -27.21 -7.21 -30.62
C GLY A 90 -28.43 -6.70 -31.35
#